data_d3985b12be4d8746847579474b7b43b2
#
_entry.id   d3985b12be4d8746847579474b7b43b2
#
_cell.length_a   1.000
_cell.length_b   1.000
_cell.length_c   1.000
_cell.angle_alpha   90.00
_cell.angle_beta   90.00
_cell.angle_gamma   90.00
#
_symmetry.space_group_name_H-M   'P 1'
#
loop_
_entity.id
_entity.type
_entity.pdbx_description
1 polymer ?
#
loop_
_entity_poly.entity_id
_entity_poly.type
_entity_poly.pdbx_seq_one_letter_code
_entity_poly.pdbx_strand_id
1 'polypeptide(L)'
;MLVEDHRNISCGGDPFNYLKSVMKAVSIQLDQGQDAKILLLKEKFPYTRGTFEGLARTTGLVLQEVSEKENEVIVNVRKQKN
;
A
#
# COMPACT_ATOMS: atom_id res chain seq x y z
N MET A 1 -6.05 -12.14 6.55
CA MET A 1 -5.61 -11.01 5.73
C MET A 1 -5.41 -9.77 6.60
N LEU A 2 -4.28 -9.10 6.44
CA LEU A 2 -4.01 -7.86 7.14
C LEU A 2 -4.70 -6.70 6.43
N VAL A 3 -5.39 -5.85 7.19
CA VAL A 3 -6.03 -4.64 6.63
C VAL A 3 -5.46 -3.43 7.34
N GLU A 4 -4.89 -2.51 6.57
CA GLU A 4 -4.34 -1.26 7.07
C GLU A 4 -5.19 -0.11 6.54
N ASP A 5 -5.89 0.58 7.43
CA ASP A 5 -6.76 1.69 7.07
C ASP A 5 -6.04 3.02 7.34
N HIS A 6 -5.68 3.71 6.28
CA HIS A 6 -5.00 4.99 6.35
C HIS A 6 -5.80 6.12 5.71
N ARG A 7 -7.13 5.99 5.72
CA ARG A 7 -8.00 6.99 5.11
C ARG A 7 -8.13 8.26 5.95
N ASN A 8 -7.95 8.16 7.26
CA ASN A 8 -8.13 9.26 8.19
C ASN A 8 -6.81 9.84 8.70
N ILE A 9 -5.77 9.78 7.88
CA ILE A 9 -4.47 10.31 8.27
C ILE A 9 -4.35 11.78 7.92
N SER A 10 -3.58 12.50 8.73
CA SER A 10 -3.20 13.87 8.46
C SER A 10 -1.77 13.86 7.96
N CYS A 11 -1.58 14.03 6.66
CA CYS A 11 -0.24 14.05 6.07
C CYS A 11 0.34 15.46 6.17
N GLY A 12 1.19 15.66 7.16
CA GLY A 12 1.93 16.92 7.27
C GLY A 12 3.24 16.92 6.49
N GLY A 13 3.53 15.85 5.73
CA GLY A 13 4.79 15.69 5.03
C GLY A 13 4.62 15.07 3.66
N ASP A 14 5.62 14.30 3.24
CA ASP A 14 5.66 13.69 1.92
C ASP A 14 4.81 12.41 1.88
N PRO A 15 3.68 12.41 1.15
CA PRO A 15 2.82 11.22 1.08
C PRO A 15 3.53 10.01 0.46
N PHE A 16 4.48 10.22 -0.43
CA PHE A 16 5.25 9.12 -1.03
C PHE A 16 6.05 8.38 0.05
N ASN A 17 6.76 9.12 0.89
CA ASN A 17 7.53 8.53 1.98
C ASN A 17 6.62 7.87 3.02
N TYR A 18 5.46 8.47 3.29
CA TYR A 18 4.48 7.89 4.19
C TYR A 18 4.04 6.52 3.68
N LEU A 19 3.66 6.44 2.40
CA LEU A 19 3.20 5.20 1.80
C LEU A 19 4.30 4.14 1.80
N LYS A 20 5.53 4.54 1.49
CA LYS A 20 6.68 3.64 1.54
C LYS A 20 6.86 3.04 2.93
N SER A 21 6.72 3.86 3.97
CA SER A 21 6.82 3.40 5.36
C SER A 21 5.70 2.43 5.71
N VAL A 22 4.47 2.71 5.25
CA VAL A 22 3.32 1.83 5.47
C VAL A 22 3.57 0.47 4.81
N MET A 23 4.02 0.46 3.57
CA MET A 23 4.28 -0.79 2.85
C MET A 23 5.41 -1.57 3.49
N LYS A 24 6.43 -0.89 3.98
CA LYS A 24 7.54 -1.55 4.69
C LYS A 24 7.06 -2.21 5.97
N ALA A 25 6.22 -1.51 6.73
CA ALA A 25 5.64 -2.06 7.96
C ALA A 25 4.76 -3.28 7.65
N VAL A 26 3.95 -3.20 6.61
CA VAL A 26 3.11 -4.32 6.16
C VAL A 26 3.98 -5.50 5.78
N SER A 27 5.07 -5.27 5.04
CA SER A 27 5.99 -6.32 4.63
C SER A 27 6.59 -7.06 5.83
N ILE A 28 6.91 -6.32 6.89
CA ILE A 28 7.47 -6.92 8.11
C ILE A 28 6.43 -7.75 8.85
N GLN A 29 5.17 -7.34 8.84
CA GLN A 29 4.09 -8.02 9.54
C GLN A 29 3.60 -9.28 8.83
N LEU A 30 3.78 -9.36 7.51
CA LEU A 30 3.29 -10.49 6.73
C LEU A 30 4.31 -11.61 6.68
N ASP A 31 3.81 -12.84 6.72
CA ASP A 31 4.61 -14.01 6.37
C ASP A 31 4.58 -14.20 4.86
N GLN A 32 5.52 -14.98 4.34
CA GLN A 32 5.60 -15.24 2.91
C GLN A 32 4.28 -15.81 2.38
N GLY A 33 3.78 -15.22 1.30
CA GLY A 33 2.55 -15.65 0.66
C GLY A 33 1.28 -15.10 1.28
N GLN A 34 1.38 -14.31 2.34
CA GLN A 34 0.20 -13.67 2.94
C GLN A 34 -0.14 -12.36 2.24
N ASP A 35 -1.41 -12.02 2.27
CA ASP A 35 -1.95 -10.84 1.61
C ASP A 35 -2.26 -9.73 2.61
N ALA A 36 -2.24 -8.50 2.12
CA ALA A 36 -2.66 -7.33 2.87
C ALA A 36 -3.43 -6.39 1.97
N LYS A 37 -4.30 -5.61 2.60
CA LYS A 37 -5.10 -4.59 1.91
C LYS A 37 -4.79 -3.26 2.58
N ILE A 38 -4.42 -2.26 1.79
CA ILE A 38 -4.12 -0.91 2.27
C ILE A 38 -5.18 0.03 1.73
N LEU A 39 -5.89 0.71 2.63
CA LEU A 39 -6.95 1.63 2.28
C LEU A 39 -6.43 3.06 2.36
N LEU A 40 -6.55 3.80 1.27
CA LEU A 40 -6.02 5.16 1.14
C LEU A 40 -7.08 6.08 0.57
N LEU A 41 -6.88 7.40 0.74
CA LEU A 41 -7.69 8.40 0.03
C LEU A 41 -6.97 8.78 -1.27
N LYS A 42 -7.72 8.77 -2.36
CA LYS A 42 -7.18 9.09 -3.68
C LYS A 42 -6.60 10.50 -3.74
N GLU A 43 -7.24 11.46 -3.09
CA GLU A 43 -6.77 12.85 -3.11
C GLU A 43 -5.42 13.04 -2.44
N LYS A 44 -5.07 12.17 -1.49
CA LYS A 44 -3.80 12.24 -0.78
C LYS A 44 -2.73 11.37 -1.43
N PHE A 45 -3.13 10.34 -2.15
CA PHE A 45 -2.24 9.38 -2.80
C PHE A 45 -2.65 9.19 -4.26
N PRO A 46 -2.57 10.26 -5.08
CA PRO A 46 -3.02 10.20 -6.48
C PRO A 46 -2.00 9.55 -7.41
N TYR A 47 -1.51 8.39 -7.04
CA TYR A 47 -0.46 7.71 -7.79
C TYR A 47 -1.06 6.70 -8.76
N THR A 48 -0.31 6.42 -9.82
CA THR A 48 -0.67 5.40 -10.80
C THR A 48 -0.37 4.01 -10.24
N ARG A 49 -0.96 2.99 -10.89
CA ARG A 49 -0.67 1.60 -10.54
C ARG A 49 0.83 1.30 -10.59
N GLY A 50 1.53 1.84 -11.59
CA GLY A 50 2.97 1.63 -11.72
C GLY A 50 3.76 2.14 -10.53
N THR A 51 3.32 3.26 -9.95
CA THR A 51 3.97 3.82 -8.77
C THR A 51 3.76 2.92 -7.56
N PHE A 52 2.52 2.43 -7.36
CA PHE A 52 2.24 1.49 -6.27
C PHE A 52 3.04 0.20 -6.44
N GLU A 53 3.13 -0.30 -7.67
CA GLU A 53 3.90 -1.52 -7.95
C GLU A 53 5.38 -1.34 -7.62
N GLY A 54 5.97 -0.22 -8.02
CA GLY A 54 7.37 0.07 -7.73
C GLY A 54 7.64 0.16 -6.23
N LEU A 55 6.75 0.82 -5.49
CA LEU A 55 6.87 0.90 -4.05
C LEU A 55 6.75 -0.46 -3.38
N ALA A 56 5.80 -1.28 -3.85
CA ALA A 56 5.62 -2.63 -3.30
C ALA A 56 6.89 -3.46 -3.49
N ARG A 57 7.48 -3.44 -4.67
CA ARG A 57 8.72 -4.16 -4.95
C ARG A 57 9.86 -3.71 -4.05
N THR A 58 9.98 -2.40 -3.86
CA THR A 58 11.05 -1.83 -3.03
C THR A 58 10.97 -2.33 -1.59
N THR A 59 9.76 -2.60 -1.12
CA THR A 59 9.52 -3.03 0.26
C THR A 59 9.39 -4.54 0.43
N GLY A 60 9.57 -5.32 -0.64
CA GLY A 60 9.49 -6.78 -0.57
C GLY A 60 8.08 -7.32 -0.75
N LEU A 61 7.19 -6.52 -1.32
CA LEU A 61 5.82 -6.91 -1.60
C LEU A 61 5.60 -7.05 -3.09
N VAL A 62 4.54 -7.78 -3.45
CA VAL A 62 4.08 -7.89 -4.83
C VAL A 62 2.70 -7.26 -4.91
N LEU A 63 2.53 -6.30 -5.81
CA LEU A 63 1.24 -5.67 -6.04
C LEU A 63 0.34 -6.66 -6.78
N GLN A 64 -0.84 -6.92 -6.21
CA GLN A 64 -1.81 -7.81 -6.84
C GLN A 64 -2.89 -7.03 -7.57
N GLU A 65 -3.45 -6.01 -6.92
CA GLU A 65 -4.54 -5.25 -7.49
C GLU A 65 -4.60 -3.86 -6.88
N VAL A 66 -4.98 -2.89 -7.68
CA VAL A 66 -5.32 -1.55 -7.22
C VAL A 66 -6.75 -1.28 -7.64
N SER A 67 -7.63 -1.08 -6.68
CA SER A 67 -9.03 -0.76 -6.93
C SER A 67 -9.30 0.68 -6.52
N GLU A 68 -10.09 1.38 -7.33
CA GLU A 68 -10.54 2.73 -7.00
C GLU A 68 -12.04 2.72 -6.84
N LYS A 69 -12.52 3.36 -5.79
CA LYS A 69 -13.95 3.47 -5.52
C LYS A 69 -14.22 4.85 -4.97
N GLU A 70 -14.91 5.69 -5.75
CA GLU A 70 -15.16 7.07 -5.38
C GLU A 70 -13.85 7.81 -5.10
N ASN A 71 -13.60 8.19 -3.87
CA ASN A 71 -12.39 8.90 -3.46
C ASN A 71 -11.39 8.00 -2.73
N GLU A 72 -11.58 6.70 -2.79
CA GLU A 72 -10.73 5.73 -2.09
C GLU A 72 -9.91 4.90 -3.05
N VAL A 73 -8.70 4.55 -2.62
CA VAL A 73 -7.84 3.62 -3.34
C VAL A 73 -7.57 2.43 -2.42
N ILE A 74 -7.80 1.24 -2.93
CA ILE A 74 -7.55 0.00 -2.21
C ILE A 74 -6.40 -0.72 -2.90
N VAL A 75 -5.29 -0.86 -2.18
CA VAL A 75 -4.08 -1.49 -2.71
C VAL A 75 -3.94 -2.87 -2.09
N ASN A 76 -4.03 -3.91 -2.91
CA ASN A 76 -3.86 -5.29 -2.46
C ASN A 76 -2.45 -5.75 -2.79
N VAL A 77 -1.74 -6.19 -1.76
CA VAL A 77 -0.35 -6.65 -1.90
C VAL A 77 -0.18 -8.01 -1.25
N ARG A 78 0.88 -8.71 -1.64
CA ARG A 78 1.25 -10.00 -1.08
C ARG A 78 2.72 -9.99 -0.70
N LYS A 79 3.06 -10.63 0.40
CA LYS A 79 4.45 -10.80 0.78
C LYS A 79 5.15 -11.70 -0.21
N GLN A 80 6.24 -11.20 -0.79
CA GLN A 80 7.00 -11.94 -1.78
C GLN A 80 7.56 -13.24 -1.19
N LYS A 81 7.42 -14.33 -1.93
CA LYS A 81 8.04 -15.60 -1.57
C LYS A 81 9.47 -15.63 -2.09
N ASN A 82 10.34 -16.11 -1.25
CA ASN A 82 11.74 -16.34 -1.64
C ASN A 82 11.96 -17.79 -2.01
#